data_5d1622a6f9e2ea022432dcee0c5a907b
#
_entry.id   5d1622a6f9e2ea022432dcee0c5a907b
#
_cell.length_a   1.000
_cell.length_b   1.000
_cell.length_c   1.000
_cell.angle_alpha   90.00
_cell.angle_beta   90.00
_cell.angle_gamma   90.00
#
_symmetry.space_group_name_H-M   'P 1'
#
loop_
_entity.id
_entity.type
_entity.pdbx_description
1 polymer ?
#
loop_
_entity_poly.entity_id
_entity_poly.type
_entity_poly.pdbx_seq_one_letter_code
_entity_poly.pdbx_strand_id
1 'polypeptide(L)'
;VDSFVFVVCGAKAFISELNFSLRFLRHFSQHRIVVLTDSRRNEIPIDHNDIIDVETPQHLAHHQAHLWLETRLPEYMNLQAGDRCCYLDSDVVAINEKVNHIFSHYHAPITAAYDHCSIDYFSVGVVNCQCRSEFQEIEAQFAMMLNYFPNIQLNEAHIQQQHAMLKSVFRKMKFNPFADKCKGIGYLKKRYLKKHSDIVLNNQFRFSFADHCWRNMQGDIIDFDYPYYYGKLKKEHGIYIRNAKWFHRSGRELAPVTPHCSHLRQYLKKNYAVSIPNNWQHRNGGVFLFGHESKDFFAQWHQYTLAEIAKGYIKPYDDQATLAVCMWQQGIENSNILPEDFNFIADHGNKSIGYCSTRGYTRNAFATSCKPALLHVYNEWGNQSWDIWQSVLETGRKNGILPTNTKNYNKL
;
A
#
# COMPACT_ATOMS: atom_id res chain seq x y z
N VAL A 1 -23.49 3.94 -19.45
CA VAL A 1 -23.76 3.27 -18.15
C VAL A 1 -22.46 3.15 -17.38
N ASP A 2 -22.52 3.39 -16.04
CA ASP A 2 -21.37 3.19 -15.14
C ASP A 2 -21.45 1.81 -14.50
N SER A 3 -20.35 1.05 -14.50
CA SER A 3 -20.30 -0.31 -13.96
C SER A 3 -18.97 -0.60 -13.26
N PHE A 4 -19.04 -1.32 -12.14
CA PHE A 4 -17.87 -1.94 -11.55
C PHE A 4 -17.64 -3.32 -12.12
N VAL A 5 -16.37 -3.70 -12.30
CA VAL A 5 -16.01 -5.00 -12.88
C VAL A 5 -14.91 -5.62 -12.04
N PHE A 6 -15.10 -6.88 -11.68
CA PHE A 6 -14.06 -7.73 -11.10
C PHE A 6 -13.66 -8.81 -12.10
N VAL A 7 -12.42 -9.20 -12.07
CA VAL A 7 -11.95 -10.44 -12.71
C VAL A 7 -11.47 -11.37 -11.62
N VAL A 8 -11.87 -12.62 -11.67
CA VAL A 8 -11.34 -13.65 -10.77
C VAL A 8 -11.46 -15.03 -11.42
N CYS A 9 -10.46 -15.85 -11.27
CA CYS A 9 -10.58 -17.29 -11.55
C CYS A 9 -9.56 -18.07 -10.73
N GLY A 10 -9.90 -19.31 -10.35
CA GLY A 10 -8.99 -20.24 -9.73
C GLY A 10 -9.15 -20.38 -8.22
N ALA A 11 -8.12 -20.05 -7.46
CA ALA A 11 -7.99 -20.44 -6.07
C ALA A 11 -9.08 -19.87 -5.14
N LYS A 12 -9.50 -20.70 -4.19
CA LYS A 12 -10.48 -20.39 -3.15
C LYS A 12 -10.19 -19.05 -2.43
N ALA A 13 -8.92 -18.75 -2.17
CA ALA A 13 -8.53 -17.53 -1.46
C ALA A 13 -9.03 -16.27 -2.19
N PHE A 14 -8.72 -16.11 -3.49
CA PHE A 14 -9.12 -14.95 -4.28
C PHE A 14 -10.63 -14.83 -4.46
N ILE A 15 -11.34 -15.98 -4.58
CA ILE A 15 -12.80 -15.97 -4.68
C ILE A 15 -13.44 -15.59 -3.32
N SER A 16 -12.84 -16.00 -2.22
CA SER A 16 -13.29 -15.60 -0.87
C SER A 16 -13.10 -14.10 -0.65
N GLU A 17 -11.96 -13.54 -1.08
CA GLU A 17 -11.69 -12.09 -1.05
C GLU A 17 -12.72 -11.35 -1.90
N LEU A 18 -12.95 -11.78 -3.14
CA LEU A 18 -13.99 -11.22 -4.01
C LEU A 18 -15.37 -11.25 -3.34
N ASN A 19 -15.80 -12.41 -2.82
CA ASN A 19 -17.11 -12.53 -2.18
C ASN A 19 -17.27 -11.60 -0.98
N PHE A 20 -16.18 -11.33 -0.26
CA PHE A 20 -16.16 -10.33 0.81
C PHE A 20 -16.28 -8.91 0.25
N SER A 21 -15.46 -8.54 -0.74
CA SER A 21 -15.44 -7.22 -1.37
C SER A 21 -16.77 -6.89 -2.05
N LEU A 22 -17.41 -7.87 -2.68
CA LEU A 22 -18.74 -7.73 -3.29
C LEU A 22 -19.83 -7.32 -2.28
N ARG A 23 -19.80 -7.81 -1.03
CA ARG A 23 -20.77 -7.42 -0.01
C ARG A 23 -20.68 -5.94 0.32
N PHE A 24 -19.45 -5.41 0.43
CA PHE A 24 -19.22 -4.00 0.70
C PHE A 24 -19.60 -3.14 -0.51
N LEU A 25 -19.18 -3.53 -1.70
CA LEU A 25 -19.48 -2.76 -2.90
C LEU A 25 -20.98 -2.71 -3.18
N ARG A 26 -21.72 -3.80 -3.01
CA ARG A 26 -23.20 -3.83 -3.15
C ARG A 26 -23.89 -2.91 -2.14
N HIS A 27 -23.30 -2.71 -0.96
CA HIS A 27 -23.88 -1.83 0.05
C HIS A 27 -23.66 -0.36 -0.29
N PHE A 28 -22.44 0.01 -0.74
CA PHE A 28 -22.07 1.40 -0.95
C PHE A 28 -22.29 1.89 -2.38
N SER A 29 -22.46 0.99 -3.36
CA SER A 29 -22.64 1.36 -4.76
C SER A 29 -24.06 1.18 -5.24
N GLN A 30 -24.49 2.12 -6.11
CA GLN A 30 -25.74 2.04 -6.86
C GLN A 30 -25.54 1.58 -8.31
N HIS A 31 -24.29 1.43 -8.73
CA HIS A 31 -23.92 1.04 -10.07
C HIS A 31 -23.99 -0.49 -10.26
N ARG A 32 -24.13 -0.91 -11.51
CA ARG A 32 -24.03 -2.30 -11.88
C ARG A 32 -22.67 -2.88 -11.46
N ILE A 33 -22.67 -4.11 -10.97
CA ILE A 33 -21.46 -4.85 -10.62
C ILE A 33 -21.43 -6.10 -11.48
N VAL A 34 -20.34 -6.34 -12.19
CA VAL A 34 -20.14 -7.49 -13.06
C VAL A 34 -18.92 -8.27 -12.59
N VAL A 35 -18.99 -9.58 -12.63
CA VAL A 35 -17.82 -10.45 -12.40
C VAL A 35 -17.51 -11.23 -13.66
N LEU A 36 -16.30 -11.06 -14.17
CA LEU A 36 -15.76 -11.84 -15.29
C LEU A 36 -14.92 -13.00 -14.73
N THR A 37 -15.18 -14.22 -15.17
CA THR A 37 -14.54 -15.42 -14.65
C THR A 37 -14.43 -16.53 -15.69
N ASP A 38 -13.58 -17.54 -15.42
CA ASP A 38 -13.68 -18.88 -16.01
C ASP A 38 -14.13 -19.85 -14.89
N SER A 39 -15.43 -20.12 -14.85
CA SER A 39 -16.05 -20.90 -13.77
C SER A 39 -15.47 -22.32 -13.62
N ARG A 40 -14.93 -22.90 -14.70
CA ARG A 40 -14.30 -24.24 -14.69
C ARG A 40 -13.01 -24.26 -13.87
N ARG A 41 -12.40 -23.11 -13.62
CA ARG A 41 -11.18 -22.97 -12.81
C ARG A 41 -11.48 -22.68 -11.36
N ASN A 42 -12.71 -22.29 -11.02
CA ASN A 42 -13.07 -21.81 -9.69
C ASN A 42 -13.18 -22.98 -8.68
N GLU A 43 -12.42 -22.89 -7.59
CA GLU A 43 -12.45 -23.86 -6.50
C GLU A 43 -13.70 -23.73 -5.62
N ILE A 44 -14.34 -22.55 -5.60
CA ILE A 44 -15.60 -22.30 -4.88
C ILE A 44 -16.49 -21.39 -5.73
N PRO A 45 -17.82 -21.38 -5.48
CA PRO A 45 -18.75 -20.49 -6.20
C PRO A 45 -18.53 -19.02 -5.86
N ILE A 46 -18.80 -18.17 -6.85
CA ILE A 46 -18.88 -16.71 -6.70
C ILE A 46 -20.28 -16.36 -6.22
N ASP A 47 -20.38 -15.60 -5.13
CA ASP A 47 -21.65 -15.12 -4.56
C ASP A 47 -22.11 -13.84 -5.29
N HIS A 48 -22.44 -13.96 -6.59
CA HIS A 48 -22.93 -12.89 -7.44
C HIS A 48 -23.77 -13.42 -8.59
N ASN A 49 -24.72 -12.61 -9.10
CA ASN A 49 -25.63 -13.05 -10.16
C ASN A 49 -25.24 -12.54 -11.55
N ASP A 50 -24.60 -11.36 -11.65
CA ASP A 50 -24.20 -10.77 -12.93
C ASP A 50 -22.77 -11.24 -13.27
N ILE A 51 -22.68 -12.44 -13.81
CA ILE A 51 -21.43 -13.11 -14.13
C ILE A 51 -21.31 -13.26 -15.65
N ILE A 52 -20.15 -12.86 -16.18
CA ILE A 52 -19.72 -13.18 -17.54
C ILE A 52 -18.73 -14.34 -17.44
N ASP A 53 -19.18 -15.53 -17.84
CA ASP A 53 -18.36 -16.74 -17.82
C ASP A 53 -17.64 -16.92 -19.15
N VAL A 54 -16.31 -16.94 -19.11
CA VAL A 54 -15.46 -16.99 -20.29
C VAL A 54 -14.46 -18.12 -20.19
N GLU A 55 -14.45 -18.99 -21.16
CA GLU A 55 -13.48 -20.07 -21.26
C GLU A 55 -12.08 -19.55 -21.60
N THR A 56 -11.14 -19.70 -20.67
CA THR A 56 -9.74 -19.34 -20.90
C THR A 56 -8.92 -20.51 -21.45
N PRO A 57 -7.81 -20.26 -22.17
CA PRO A 57 -6.95 -21.32 -22.68
C PRO A 57 -6.45 -22.24 -21.58
N GLN A 58 -6.64 -23.55 -21.75
CA GLN A 58 -6.36 -24.55 -20.70
C GLN A 58 -4.90 -24.61 -20.25
N HIS A 59 -3.95 -24.27 -21.13
CA HIS A 59 -2.53 -24.28 -20.84
C HIS A 59 -2.06 -23.15 -19.92
N LEU A 60 -2.91 -22.13 -19.69
CA LEU A 60 -2.60 -21.01 -18.80
C LEU A 60 -2.73 -21.45 -17.33
N ALA A 61 -1.78 -21.07 -16.49
CA ALA A 61 -1.93 -21.15 -15.04
C ALA A 61 -3.03 -20.17 -14.56
N HIS A 62 -3.57 -20.35 -13.35
CA HIS A 62 -4.69 -19.55 -12.84
C HIS A 62 -4.44 -18.05 -12.92
N HIS A 63 -3.24 -17.58 -12.47
CA HIS A 63 -2.87 -16.17 -12.53
C HIS A 63 -2.72 -15.66 -13.98
N GLN A 64 -2.25 -16.50 -14.91
CA GLN A 64 -2.17 -16.14 -16.32
C GLN A 64 -3.54 -16.07 -16.98
N ALA A 65 -4.46 -16.95 -16.58
CA ALA A 65 -5.86 -16.92 -17.01
C ALA A 65 -6.56 -15.65 -16.50
N HIS A 66 -6.27 -15.22 -15.26
CA HIS A 66 -6.73 -13.94 -14.71
C HIS A 66 -6.27 -12.77 -15.59
N LEU A 67 -4.96 -12.64 -15.86
CA LEU A 67 -4.41 -11.60 -16.72
C LEU A 67 -4.95 -11.63 -18.15
N TRP A 68 -5.21 -12.84 -18.67
CA TRP A 68 -5.82 -13.02 -19.99
C TRP A 68 -7.25 -12.45 -20.04
N LEU A 69 -8.03 -12.61 -18.97
CA LEU A 69 -9.38 -12.03 -18.86
C LEU A 69 -9.32 -10.52 -18.64
N GLU A 70 -8.49 -10.06 -17.72
CA GLU A 70 -8.34 -8.66 -17.33
C GLU A 70 -7.98 -7.78 -18.52
N THR A 71 -6.97 -8.18 -19.28
CA THR A 71 -6.50 -7.42 -20.45
C THR A 71 -7.45 -7.46 -21.63
N ARG A 72 -8.60 -8.18 -21.54
CA ARG A 72 -9.67 -8.25 -22.54
C ARG A 72 -11.02 -7.71 -22.06
N LEU A 73 -11.03 -7.01 -20.93
CA LEU A 73 -12.26 -6.48 -20.33
C LEU A 73 -13.17 -5.73 -21.32
N PRO A 74 -12.70 -4.78 -22.15
CA PRO A 74 -13.58 -4.05 -23.07
C PRO A 74 -14.25 -4.94 -24.14
N GLU A 75 -13.67 -6.08 -24.43
CA GLU A 75 -14.22 -7.04 -25.39
C GLU A 75 -15.46 -7.76 -24.81
N TYR A 76 -15.39 -8.17 -23.53
CA TYR A 76 -16.47 -8.91 -22.89
C TYR A 76 -17.57 -8.02 -22.33
N MET A 77 -17.23 -6.77 -21.97
CA MET A 77 -18.19 -5.81 -21.42
C MET A 77 -19.14 -5.23 -22.46
N ASN A 78 -18.90 -5.43 -23.77
CA ASN A 78 -19.74 -4.94 -24.88
C ASN A 78 -20.09 -3.45 -24.74
N LEU A 79 -19.09 -2.61 -24.45
CA LEU A 79 -19.27 -1.19 -24.12
C LEU A 79 -19.76 -0.38 -25.32
N GLN A 80 -20.72 0.51 -25.06
CA GLN A 80 -21.19 1.53 -25.98
C GLN A 80 -20.48 2.85 -25.73
N ALA A 81 -20.55 3.78 -26.69
CA ALA A 81 -20.02 5.12 -26.49
C ALA A 81 -20.63 5.79 -25.25
N GLY A 82 -19.78 6.30 -24.37
CA GLY A 82 -20.17 6.91 -23.09
C GLY A 82 -20.32 5.94 -21.92
N ASP A 83 -20.18 4.63 -22.11
CA ASP A 83 -20.11 3.68 -21.02
C ASP A 83 -18.73 3.77 -20.33
N ARG A 84 -18.75 3.72 -18.99
CA ARG A 84 -17.53 3.75 -18.15
C ARG A 84 -17.53 2.55 -17.21
N CYS A 85 -16.38 1.92 -17.11
CA CYS A 85 -16.16 0.82 -16.19
C CYS A 85 -15.04 1.12 -15.23
N CYS A 86 -15.18 0.65 -14.00
CA CYS A 86 -14.13 0.62 -13.00
C CYS A 86 -13.77 -0.84 -12.71
N TYR A 87 -12.55 -1.23 -13.05
CA TYR A 87 -11.98 -2.49 -12.63
C TYR A 87 -11.53 -2.42 -11.18
N LEU A 88 -11.75 -3.50 -10.45
CA LEU A 88 -11.32 -3.68 -9.07
C LEU A 88 -10.72 -5.08 -8.89
N ASP A 89 -9.55 -5.15 -8.25
CA ASP A 89 -9.01 -6.42 -7.76
C ASP A 89 -9.87 -7.01 -6.63
N SER A 90 -9.79 -8.31 -6.42
CA SER A 90 -10.59 -9.03 -5.40
C SER A 90 -10.34 -8.55 -3.97
N ASP A 91 -9.16 -8.00 -3.69
CA ASP A 91 -8.71 -7.46 -2.40
C ASP A 91 -8.97 -5.95 -2.23
N VAL A 92 -9.78 -5.35 -3.12
CA VAL A 92 -10.23 -3.95 -3.02
C VAL A 92 -11.59 -3.88 -2.35
N VAL A 93 -11.68 -3.15 -1.22
CA VAL A 93 -12.90 -3.03 -0.41
C VAL A 93 -13.44 -1.60 -0.46
N ALA A 94 -14.70 -1.43 -0.88
CA ALA A 94 -15.42 -0.16 -0.76
C ALA A 94 -15.79 0.11 0.70
N ILE A 95 -15.52 1.32 1.23
CA ILE A 95 -15.76 1.63 2.64
C ILE A 95 -16.72 2.80 2.87
N ASN A 96 -17.15 3.45 1.81
CA ASN A 96 -18.21 4.47 1.86
C ASN A 96 -18.78 4.79 0.47
N GLU A 97 -19.87 5.57 0.44
CA GLU A 97 -20.63 5.92 -0.77
C GLU A 97 -19.89 6.80 -1.78
N LYS A 98 -18.76 7.42 -1.39
CA LYS A 98 -17.91 8.18 -2.32
C LYS A 98 -17.43 7.34 -3.49
N VAL A 99 -17.42 6.01 -3.35
CA VAL A 99 -17.05 5.09 -4.44
C VAL A 99 -17.83 5.38 -5.73
N ASN A 100 -19.07 5.86 -5.64
CA ASN A 100 -19.91 6.19 -6.80
C ASN A 100 -19.39 7.40 -7.61
N HIS A 101 -18.52 8.24 -7.05
CA HIS A 101 -17.93 9.37 -7.74
C HIS A 101 -16.69 9.03 -8.57
N ILE A 102 -16.21 7.79 -8.49
CA ILE A 102 -14.99 7.36 -9.20
C ILE A 102 -15.08 7.58 -10.72
N PHE A 103 -16.24 7.35 -11.31
CA PHE A 103 -16.46 7.46 -12.77
C PHE A 103 -16.26 8.88 -13.30
N SER A 104 -16.38 9.91 -12.46
CA SER A 104 -16.11 11.29 -12.88
C SER A 104 -14.64 11.57 -13.19
N HIS A 105 -13.74 10.68 -12.78
CA HIS A 105 -12.30 10.77 -13.02
C HIS A 105 -11.84 10.06 -14.28
N TYR A 106 -12.76 9.43 -15.04
CA TYR A 106 -12.39 8.72 -16.26
C TYR A 106 -11.85 9.67 -17.33
N HIS A 107 -10.69 9.36 -17.84
CA HIS A 107 -10.05 9.94 -19.00
C HIS A 107 -9.56 8.81 -19.90
N ALA A 108 -9.98 8.82 -21.17
CA ALA A 108 -9.58 7.82 -22.15
C ALA A 108 -8.05 7.83 -22.37
N PRO A 109 -7.43 6.70 -22.72
CA PRO A 109 -8.02 5.37 -22.83
C PRO A 109 -8.15 4.64 -21.49
N ILE A 110 -7.41 5.02 -20.46
CA ILE A 110 -7.39 4.41 -19.12
C ILE A 110 -7.05 5.47 -18.09
N THR A 111 -7.61 5.36 -16.89
CA THR A 111 -7.24 6.18 -15.72
C THR A 111 -6.89 5.25 -14.57
N ALA A 112 -5.67 5.34 -14.02
CA ALA A 112 -5.20 4.50 -12.93
C ALA A 112 -4.50 5.31 -11.84
N ALA A 113 -4.55 4.84 -10.59
CA ALA A 113 -3.84 5.45 -9.47
C ALA A 113 -2.34 5.16 -9.52
N TYR A 114 -1.56 5.96 -8.78
CA TYR A 114 -0.17 5.61 -8.51
C TYR A 114 -0.07 4.34 -7.67
N ASP A 115 0.89 3.50 -7.99
CA ASP A 115 1.32 2.40 -7.14
C ASP A 115 2.21 2.92 -6.01
N HIS A 116 2.41 2.13 -4.96
CA HIS A 116 3.33 2.43 -3.86
C HIS A 116 4.77 2.01 -4.17
N CYS A 117 5.02 1.31 -5.27
CA CYS A 117 6.33 0.86 -5.71
C CYS A 117 6.70 1.39 -7.11
N SER A 118 7.97 1.26 -7.51
CA SER A 118 8.42 1.55 -8.85
C SER A 118 8.32 0.33 -9.76
N ILE A 119 8.31 0.56 -11.08
CA ILE A 119 8.29 -0.53 -12.07
C ILE A 119 9.45 -1.53 -11.91
N ASP A 120 10.53 -1.11 -11.28
CA ASP A 120 11.71 -1.97 -11.06
C ASP A 120 11.41 -3.19 -10.18
N TYR A 121 10.33 -3.15 -9.37
CA TYR A 121 9.82 -4.30 -8.64
C TYR A 121 9.41 -5.48 -9.53
N PHE A 122 8.98 -5.19 -10.75
CA PHE A 122 8.52 -6.19 -11.71
C PHE A 122 9.65 -6.74 -12.59
N SER A 123 10.90 -6.27 -12.36
CA SER A 123 12.06 -6.64 -13.18
C SER A 123 12.33 -8.14 -13.21
N VAL A 124 12.14 -8.83 -12.09
CA VAL A 124 12.38 -10.28 -12.01
C VAL A 124 11.38 -11.07 -12.86
N GLY A 125 10.16 -10.59 -13.01
CA GLY A 125 9.15 -11.23 -13.85
C GLY A 125 9.39 -11.04 -15.34
N VAL A 126 9.91 -9.88 -15.73
CA VAL A 126 10.12 -9.52 -17.15
C VAL A 126 11.50 -9.90 -17.67
N VAL A 127 12.55 -9.79 -16.85
CA VAL A 127 13.94 -10.03 -17.28
C VAL A 127 14.67 -11.08 -16.45
N ASN A 128 14.01 -11.67 -15.47
CA ASN A 128 14.53 -12.73 -14.59
C ASN A 128 15.91 -12.39 -13.99
N CYS A 129 16.10 -11.14 -13.53
CA CYS A 129 17.31 -10.69 -12.87
C CYS A 129 17.20 -10.73 -11.33
N GLN A 130 18.32 -10.55 -10.64
CA GLN A 130 18.38 -10.54 -9.17
C GLN A 130 18.19 -9.14 -8.56
N CYS A 131 18.01 -8.10 -9.36
CA CYS A 131 17.91 -6.72 -8.87
C CYS A 131 16.80 -6.54 -7.84
N ARG A 132 15.66 -7.23 -8.00
CA ARG A 132 14.55 -7.18 -7.02
C ARG A 132 14.97 -7.66 -5.64
N SER A 133 15.73 -8.75 -5.54
CA SER A 133 16.19 -9.29 -4.26
C SER A 133 17.11 -8.30 -3.54
N GLU A 134 17.99 -7.64 -4.30
CA GLU A 134 18.87 -6.61 -3.78
C GLU A 134 18.08 -5.39 -3.31
N PHE A 135 17.05 -4.98 -4.06
CA PHE A 135 16.16 -3.88 -3.66
C PHE A 135 15.39 -4.22 -2.40
N GLN A 136 14.79 -5.42 -2.32
CA GLN A 136 14.03 -5.86 -1.14
C GLN A 136 14.88 -5.87 0.13
N GLU A 137 16.14 -6.26 0.05
CA GLU A 137 17.05 -6.21 1.20
C GLU A 137 17.28 -4.77 1.67
N ILE A 138 17.49 -3.84 0.75
CA ILE A 138 17.70 -2.43 1.04
C ILE A 138 16.41 -1.81 1.59
N GLU A 139 15.26 -2.11 1.00
CA GLU A 139 13.96 -1.60 1.45
C GLU A 139 13.57 -2.13 2.81
N ALA A 140 13.82 -3.41 3.11
CA ALA A 140 13.58 -3.95 4.45
C ALA A 140 14.38 -3.18 5.51
N GLN A 141 15.61 -2.76 5.18
CA GLN A 141 16.43 -1.92 6.06
C GLN A 141 15.86 -0.51 6.19
N PHE A 142 15.33 0.08 5.09
CA PHE A 142 14.66 1.38 5.13
C PHE A 142 13.32 1.34 5.87
N ALA A 143 12.48 0.36 5.61
CA ALA A 143 11.22 0.16 6.32
C ALA A 143 11.47 0.01 7.83
N MET A 144 12.52 -0.71 8.21
CA MET A 144 12.95 -0.82 9.59
C MET A 144 13.35 0.55 10.17
N MET A 145 14.09 1.37 9.42
CA MET A 145 14.45 2.72 9.83
C MET A 145 13.20 3.61 9.98
N LEU A 146 12.26 3.55 9.07
CA LEU A 146 11.01 4.31 9.10
C LEU A 146 10.13 3.95 10.31
N ASN A 147 10.20 2.72 10.83
CA ASN A 147 9.53 2.34 12.07
C ASN A 147 10.06 3.12 13.30
N TYR A 148 11.32 3.55 13.26
CA TYR A 148 11.93 4.35 14.33
C TYR A 148 11.94 5.85 14.02
N PHE A 149 11.95 6.21 12.73
CA PHE A 149 12.03 7.59 12.24
C PHE A 149 11.10 7.79 11.06
N PRO A 150 9.88 8.22 11.30
CA PRO A 150 8.90 8.45 10.23
C PRO A 150 9.32 9.58 9.27
N ASN A 151 10.33 10.36 9.63
CA ASN A 151 10.94 11.36 8.75
C ASN A 151 12.45 11.08 8.61
N ILE A 152 12.84 10.47 7.49
CA ILE A 152 14.25 10.15 7.17
C ILE A 152 15.14 11.37 6.91
N GLN A 153 14.57 12.58 6.81
CA GLN A 153 15.34 13.82 6.72
C GLN A 153 15.98 14.21 8.06
N LEU A 154 15.71 13.46 9.14
CA LEU A 154 16.36 13.65 10.42
C LEU A 154 17.85 13.45 10.30
N ASN A 155 18.58 14.47 10.73
CA ASN A 155 20.02 14.43 10.82
C ASN A 155 20.48 14.36 12.28
N GLU A 156 21.75 14.14 12.48
CA GLU A 156 22.36 14.05 13.80
C GLU A 156 22.11 15.31 14.66
N ALA A 157 22.09 16.48 14.05
CA ALA A 157 21.81 17.75 14.72
C ALA A 157 20.41 17.79 15.33
N HIS A 158 19.40 17.29 14.62
CA HIS A 158 18.02 17.19 15.11
C HIS A 158 17.93 16.24 16.33
N ILE A 159 18.59 15.09 16.27
CA ILE A 159 18.66 14.14 17.40
C ILE A 159 19.32 14.79 18.62
N GLN A 160 20.41 15.53 18.41
CA GLN A 160 21.11 16.25 19.48
C GLN A 160 20.26 17.37 20.08
N GLN A 161 19.53 18.12 19.25
CA GLN A 161 18.62 19.17 19.68
C GLN A 161 17.48 18.59 20.54
N GLN A 162 16.86 17.53 20.12
CA GLN A 162 15.84 16.82 20.90
C GLN A 162 16.38 16.29 22.21
N HIS A 163 17.59 15.72 22.20
CA HIS A 163 18.25 15.26 23.43
C HIS A 163 18.49 16.41 24.42
N ALA A 164 18.94 17.57 23.93
CA ALA A 164 19.11 18.76 24.74
C ALA A 164 17.80 19.27 25.34
N MET A 165 16.73 19.26 24.53
CA MET A 165 15.39 19.63 24.96
C MET A 165 14.87 18.70 26.06
N LEU A 166 14.95 17.39 25.89
CA LEU A 166 14.57 16.40 26.91
C LEU A 166 15.36 16.57 28.21
N LYS A 167 16.67 16.78 28.11
CA LYS A 167 17.50 17.10 29.30
C LYS A 167 17.02 18.37 30.02
N SER A 168 16.64 19.41 29.26
CA SER A 168 16.13 20.68 29.84
C SER A 168 14.81 20.44 30.59
N VAL A 169 13.90 19.65 29.99
CA VAL A 169 12.60 19.27 30.59
C VAL A 169 12.86 18.54 31.93
N PHE A 170 13.69 17.52 31.96
CA PHE A 170 14.01 16.77 33.17
C PHE A 170 14.64 17.64 34.25
N ARG A 171 15.47 18.63 33.88
CA ARG A 171 16.04 19.60 34.83
C ARG A 171 14.98 20.50 35.45
N LYS A 172 14.04 21.02 34.64
CA LYS A 172 12.93 21.88 35.13
C LYS A 172 12.00 21.17 36.10
N MET A 173 11.88 19.85 35.99
CA MET A 173 11.06 19.03 36.87
C MET A 173 11.69 18.79 38.26
N LYS A 174 12.71 19.54 38.63
CA LYS A 174 13.52 19.36 39.89
C LYS A 174 14.10 17.94 40.04
N PHE A 175 14.24 17.26 38.91
CA PHE A 175 14.91 15.96 38.86
C PHE A 175 16.42 16.22 38.91
N ASN A 176 17.05 15.99 40.04
CA ASN A 176 18.50 16.12 40.17
C ASN A 176 19.16 14.78 39.80
N PRO A 177 19.60 14.59 38.53
CA PRO A 177 20.25 13.35 38.13
C PRO A 177 21.61 13.13 38.80
N PHE A 178 22.16 14.17 39.50
CA PHE A 178 23.41 14.10 40.18
C PHE A 178 23.28 13.66 41.66
N ALA A 179 22.09 13.69 42.23
CA ALA A 179 21.87 13.20 43.60
C ALA A 179 21.97 11.66 43.70
N ASP A 180 21.80 10.96 42.57
CA ASP A 180 21.84 9.49 42.49
C ASP A 180 23.00 9.00 41.59
N LYS A 181 24.19 9.54 41.78
CA LYS A 181 25.42 9.16 41.05
C LYS A 181 25.69 7.64 40.99
N CYS A 182 25.12 6.87 41.90
CA CYS A 182 25.35 5.44 42.02
C CYS A 182 24.34 4.54 41.23
N LYS A 183 23.25 5.08 40.67
CA LYS A 183 22.17 4.22 40.16
C LYS A 183 21.78 4.42 38.69
N GLY A 184 22.38 5.39 38.01
CA GLY A 184 22.20 5.63 36.56
C GLY A 184 20.81 6.13 36.14
N ILE A 185 20.76 6.79 34.98
CA ILE A 185 19.54 7.35 34.36
C ILE A 185 18.42 6.30 34.19
N GLY A 186 18.79 5.05 33.97
CA GLY A 186 17.82 3.96 33.80
C GLY A 186 17.01 3.63 35.07
N TYR A 187 17.60 3.78 36.25
CA TYR A 187 16.91 3.56 37.51
C TYR A 187 15.92 4.69 37.82
N LEU A 188 16.34 5.92 37.58
CA LEU A 188 15.51 7.10 37.79
C LEU A 188 14.30 7.09 36.82
N LYS A 189 14.51 6.68 35.56
CA LYS A 189 13.46 6.47 34.59
C LYS A 189 12.45 5.41 35.06
N LYS A 190 12.93 4.26 35.58
CA LYS A 190 12.06 3.21 36.14
C LYS A 190 11.26 3.69 37.35
N ARG A 191 11.85 4.47 38.24
CA ARG A 191 11.17 5.01 39.43
C ARG A 191 10.12 6.05 39.07
N TYR A 192 10.42 6.90 38.11
CA TYR A 192 9.49 7.91 37.62
C TYR A 192 8.29 7.26 36.86
N LEU A 193 8.59 6.29 36.02
CA LEU A 193 7.57 5.52 35.25
C LEU A 193 6.59 4.73 36.16
N LYS A 194 7.04 4.30 37.36
CA LYS A 194 6.14 3.69 38.36
C LYS A 194 5.13 4.68 38.94
N LYS A 195 5.41 5.99 38.84
CA LYS A 195 4.59 7.03 39.45
C LYS A 195 3.78 7.85 38.44
N HIS A 196 4.26 7.97 37.22
CA HIS A 196 3.65 8.78 36.16
C HIS A 196 3.89 8.10 34.80
N SER A 197 2.80 7.85 34.07
CA SER A 197 2.89 7.34 32.70
C SER A 197 3.29 8.43 31.69
N ASP A 198 2.95 9.67 31.98
CA ASP A 198 3.11 10.82 31.08
C ASP A 198 3.64 12.05 31.81
N ILE A 199 4.33 12.91 31.07
CA ILE A 199 4.75 14.24 31.51
C ILE A 199 3.98 15.28 30.73
N VAL A 200 3.25 16.17 31.42
CA VAL A 200 2.57 17.31 30.80
C VAL A 200 3.47 18.53 30.84
N LEU A 201 3.64 19.18 29.69
CA LEU A 201 4.45 20.39 29.53
C LEU A 201 3.58 21.57 29.09
N ASN A 202 3.64 22.64 29.90
CA ASN A 202 2.97 23.92 29.60
C ASN A 202 1.48 23.80 29.25
N ASN A 203 0.79 22.76 29.73
CA ASN A 203 -0.62 22.43 29.38
C ASN A 203 -0.90 22.33 27.87
N GLN A 204 0.14 22.18 27.05
CA GLN A 204 0.00 22.09 25.59
C GLN A 204 0.45 20.75 25.03
N PHE A 205 1.48 20.14 25.66
CA PHE A 205 2.10 18.93 25.19
C PHE A 205 2.23 17.89 26.30
N ARG A 206 2.09 16.65 25.92
CA ARG A 206 2.28 15.49 26.80
C ARG A 206 3.35 14.57 26.21
N PHE A 207 4.33 14.16 27.01
CA PHE A 207 5.28 13.12 26.63
C PHE A 207 4.89 11.81 27.30
N SER A 208 4.70 10.77 26.51
CA SER A 208 4.41 9.43 27.01
C SER A 208 5.69 8.58 27.06
N PHE A 209 5.95 7.97 28.21
CA PHE A 209 7.05 7.02 28.37
C PHE A 209 6.71 5.61 27.88
N ALA A 210 5.44 5.33 27.64
CA ALA A 210 5.02 4.01 27.18
C ALA A 210 5.48 3.75 25.75
N ASP A 211 5.33 4.75 24.89
CA ASP A 211 5.65 4.67 23.47
C ASP A 211 6.68 5.73 22.99
N HIS A 212 7.23 6.50 23.92
CA HIS A 212 8.24 7.53 23.64
C HIS A 212 7.80 8.56 22.59
N CYS A 213 6.55 9.01 22.67
CA CYS A 213 5.96 10.00 21.76
C CYS A 213 5.56 11.27 22.48
N TRP A 214 5.69 12.39 21.77
CA TRP A 214 5.10 13.67 22.15
C TRP A 214 3.69 13.76 21.56
N ARG A 215 2.74 14.22 22.38
CA ARG A 215 1.33 14.40 21.98
C ARG A 215 0.83 15.79 22.30
N ASN A 216 -0.15 16.27 21.53
CA ASN A 216 -0.96 17.40 21.91
C ASN A 216 -1.95 17.02 23.04
N MET A 217 -2.74 17.97 23.51
CA MET A 217 -3.74 17.71 24.57
C MET A 217 -4.92 16.88 24.06
N GLN A 218 -5.13 16.78 22.74
CA GLN A 218 -6.12 15.93 22.09
C GLN A 218 -5.67 14.46 21.97
N GLY A 219 -4.38 14.19 22.26
CA GLY A 219 -3.81 12.84 22.21
C GLY A 219 -3.09 12.51 20.90
N ASP A 220 -3.07 13.44 19.93
CA ASP A 220 -2.39 13.22 18.65
C ASP A 220 -0.87 13.26 18.83
N ILE A 221 -0.16 12.36 18.15
CA ILE A 221 1.30 12.37 18.12
C ILE A 221 1.77 13.56 17.30
N ILE A 222 2.57 14.43 17.91
CA ILE A 222 3.16 15.61 17.26
C ILE A 222 4.65 15.42 17.00
N ASP A 223 5.32 14.54 17.74
CA ASP A 223 6.74 14.25 17.57
C ASP A 223 7.14 12.97 18.30
N PHE A 224 8.31 12.43 18.00
CA PHE A 224 8.89 11.22 18.59
C PHE A 224 10.12 11.55 19.45
N ASP A 225 10.44 10.69 20.42
CA ASP A 225 11.71 10.70 21.15
C ASP A 225 12.82 10.12 20.26
N TYR A 226 13.31 10.91 19.30
CA TYR A 226 14.35 10.49 18.37
C TYR A 226 15.61 9.93 19.05
N PRO A 227 16.14 10.49 20.14
CA PRO A 227 17.26 9.90 20.84
C PRO A 227 17.01 8.48 21.34
N TYR A 228 15.80 8.19 21.79
CA TYR A 228 15.41 6.85 22.23
C TYR A 228 15.36 5.87 21.05
N TYR A 229 14.64 6.22 20.00
CA TYR A 229 14.49 5.38 18.82
C TYR A 229 15.83 5.19 18.10
N TYR A 230 16.65 6.25 17.98
CA TYR A 230 17.98 6.15 17.40
C TYR A 230 18.89 5.21 18.23
N GLY A 231 18.87 5.32 19.55
CA GLY A 231 19.61 4.42 20.43
C GLY A 231 19.20 2.97 20.26
N LYS A 232 17.90 2.73 20.11
CA LYS A 232 17.32 1.41 19.87
C LYS A 232 17.72 0.85 18.49
N LEU A 233 17.57 1.65 17.43
CA LEU A 233 17.97 1.31 16.07
C LEU A 233 19.46 0.93 15.99
N LYS A 234 20.34 1.73 16.62
CA LYS A 234 21.76 1.46 16.67
C LYS A 234 22.08 0.16 17.41
N LYS A 235 21.43 -0.07 18.55
CA LYS A 235 21.67 -1.25 19.39
C LYS A 235 21.14 -2.54 18.75
N GLU A 236 19.92 -2.51 18.24
CA GLU A 236 19.21 -3.71 17.76
C GLU A 236 19.59 -4.05 16.31
N HIS A 237 19.77 -3.05 15.48
CA HIS A 237 19.95 -3.23 14.03
C HIS A 237 21.34 -2.77 13.53
N GLY A 238 22.15 -2.17 14.37
CA GLY A 238 23.48 -1.68 13.98
C GLY A 238 23.46 -0.53 12.97
N ILE A 239 22.35 0.21 12.90
CA ILE A 239 22.17 1.34 11.98
C ILE A 239 22.51 2.63 12.74
N TYR A 240 23.33 3.50 12.13
CA TYR A 240 23.76 4.75 12.73
C TYR A 240 23.93 5.87 11.73
N ILE A 241 23.93 7.13 12.22
CA ILE A 241 24.17 8.33 11.41
C ILE A 241 25.64 8.76 11.58
N ARG A 242 26.24 9.10 10.44
CA ARG A 242 27.55 9.75 10.38
C ARG A 242 27.58 10.75 9.21
N ASN A 243 27.99 12.00 9.47
CA ASN A 243 28.03 13.06 8.46
C ASN A 243 26.70 13.23 7.72
N ALA A 244 25.59 13.26 8.45
CA ALA A 244 24.22 13.36 7.93
C ALA A 244 23.77 12.23 6.99
N LYS A 245 24.49 11.11 6.98
CA LYS A 245 24.16 9.92 6.22
C LYS A 245 23.96 8.71 7.12
N TRP A 246 23.11 7.78 6.69
CA TRP A 246 22.85 6.55 7.41
C TRP A 246 23.80 5.43 7.01
N PHE A 247 24.28 4.66 7.97
CA PHE A 247 25.18 3.54 7.77
C PHE A 247 24.73 2.31 8.55
N HIS A 248 24.94 1.14 8.00
CA HIS A 248 24.91 -0.11 8.74
C HIS A 248 26.27 -0.38 9.39
N ARG A 249 26.32 -1.14 10.49
CA ARG A 249 27.56 -1.53 11.19
C ARG A 249 28.62 -2.20 10.31
N SER A 250 28.23 -2.74 9.15
CA SER A 250 29.16 -3.25 8.14
C SER A 250 29.93 -2.15 7.40
N GLY A 251 29.64 -0.87 7.67
CA GLY A 251 30.21 0.27 6.94
C GLY A 251 29.47 0.64 5.67
N ARG A 252 28.44 -0.14 5.24
CA ARG A 252 27.62 0.18 4.07
C ARG A 252 26.77 1.42 4.34
N GLU A 253 26.83 2.40 3.44
CA GLU A 253 25.91 3.53 3.45
C GLU A 253 24.50 3.05 3.10
N LEU A 254 23.53 3.45 3.91
CA LEU A 254 22.11 3.25 3.67
C LEU A 254 21.58 4.56 3.08
N ALA A 255 21.49 4.63 1.77
CA ALA A 255 20.84 5.73 1.08
C ALA A 255 19.42 5.32 0.68
N PRO A 256 18.45 6.26 0.57
CA PRO A 256 17.21 5.96 -0.14
C PRO A 256 17.60 5.49 -1.52
N VAL A 257 17.49 4.19 -1.77
CA VAL A 257 17.76 3.66 -3.10
C VAL A 257 16.45 3.84 -3.86
N THR A 258 16.49 4.72 -4.84
CA THR A 258 15.51 4.62 -5.91
C THR A 258 15.84 3.33 -6.65
N PRO A 259 15.00 2.31 -6.59
CA PRO A 259 15.24 1.06 -7.29
C PRO A 259 15.58 1.37 -8.74
N HIS A 260 16.67 0.83 -9.25
CA HIS A 260 17.08 1.01 -10.62
C HIS A 260 17.58 -0.29 -11.20
N CYS A 261 16.75 -0.93 -12.00
CA CYS A 261 17.14 -2.13 -12.74
C CYS A 261 17.55 -1.77 -14.16
N SER A 262 18.87 -1.74 -14.42
CA SER A 262 19.39 -1.51 -15.76
C SER A 262 18.96 -2.59 -16.77
N HIS A 263 18.79 -3.84 -16.33
CA HIS A 263 18.31 -4.94 -17.17
C HIS A 263 16.89 -4.69 -17.65
N LEU A 264 15.97 -4.25 -16.76
CA LEU A 264 14.60 -3.89 -17.13
C LEU A 264 14.59 -2.72 -18.12
N ARG A 265 15.38 -1.66 -17.86
CA ARG A 265 15.46 -0.49 -18.76
C ARG A 265 15.94 -0.88 -20.17
N GLN A 266 16.98 -1.70 -20.26
CA GLN A 266 17.49 -2.20 -21.54
C GLN A 266 16.46 -3.09 -22.25
N TYR A 267 15.80 -3.95 -21.49
CA TYR A 267 14.75 -4.83 -22.00
C TYR A 267 13.58 -4.04 -22.58
N LEU A 268 13.04 -3.07 -21.86
CA LEU A 268 11.92 -2.23 -22.31
C LEU A 268 12.29 -1.42 -23.54
N LYS A 269 13.49 -0.83 -23.56
CA LYS A 269 13.98 -0.09 -24.72
C LYS A 269 14.13 -0.98 -25.95
N LYS A 270 14.69 -2.18 -25.79
CA LYS A 270 14.94 -3.13 -26.90
C LYS A 270 13.66 -3.71 -27.48
N ASN A 271 12.71 -4.14 -26.61
CA ASN A 271 11.54 -4.90 -27.05
C ASN A 271 10.33 -4.02 -27.36
N TYR A 272 10.23 -2.84 -26.72
CA TYR A 272 9.05 -1.99 -26.81
C TYR A 272 9.37 -0.54 -27.24
N ALA A 273 10.65 -0.21 -27.47
CA ALA A 273 11.12 1.14 -27.78
C ALA A 273 10.77 2.20 -26.70
N VAL A 274 10.55 1.78 -25.45
CA VAL A 274 10.17 2.64 -24.33
C VAL A 274 11.37 2.89 -23.42
N SER A 275 11.59 4.17 -23.02
CA SER A 275 12.62 4.58 -22.08
C SER A 275 11.99 5.19 -20.86
N ILE A 276 11.85 4.43 -19.77
CA ILE A 276 11.25 4.85 -18.52
C ILE A 276 12.32 5.42 -17.57
N PRO A 277 12.13 6.64 -17.02
CA PRO A 277 13.06 7.22 -16.05
C PRO A 277 13.11 6.42 -14.74
N ASN A 278 14.24 6.50 -14.03
CA ASN A 278 14.44 5.79 -12.76
C ASN A 278 13.49 6.24 -11.63
N ASN A 279 13.03 7.47 -11.68
CA ASN A 279 12.17 8.09 -10.69
C ASN A 279 10.68 8.09 -11.08
N TRP A 280 10.32 7.41 -12.16
CA TRP A 280 8.92 7.33 -12.56
C TRP A 280 8.14 6.44 -11.61
N GLN A 281 7.12 7.02 -11.00
CA GLN A 281 6.21 6.28 -10.13
C GLN A 281 5.24 5.48 -10.97
N HIS A 282 5.20 4.18 -10.72
CA HIS A 282 4.38 3.24 -11.45
C HIS A 282 2.87 3.49 -11.23
N ARG A 283 2.04 2.94 -12.14
CA ARG A 283 0.59 2.88 -11.98
C ARG A 283 0.20 1.52 -11.41
N ASN A 284 -0.79 1.53 -10.55
CA ASN A 284 -1.35 0.31 -9.97
C ASN A 284 -2.39 -0.29 -10.92
N GLY A 285 -2.31 -1.59 -11.18
CA GLY A 285 -3.25 -2.33 -12.02
C GLY A 285 -4.50 -2.78 -11.28
N GLY A 286 -4.58 -2.68 -9.95
CA GLY A 286 -5.71 -3.23 -9.17
C GLY A 286 -6.95 -2.34 -9.11
N VAL A 287 -6.84 -1.05 -9.50
CA VAL A 287 -7.98 -0.14 -9.65
C VAL A 287 -7.75 0.78 -10.83
N PHE A 288 -8.57 0.65 -11.87
CA PHE A 288 -8.51 1.54 -13.03
C PHE A 288 -9.87 1.74 -13.68
N LEU A 289 -10.00 2.86 -14.38
CA LEU A 289 -11.18 3.20 -15.17
C LEU A 289 -10.91 3.01 -16.65
N PHE A 290 -11.88 2.49 -17.35
CA PHE A 290 -11.85 2.30 -18.80
C PHE A 290 -13.25 2.49 -19.42
N GLY A 291 -13.32 2.63 -20.73
CA GLY A 291 -14.56 2.82 -21.46
C GLY A 291 -14.53 2.23 -22.85
N HIS A 292 -15.48 2.63 -23.68
CA HIS A 292 -15.53 2.18 -25.08
C HIS A 292 -14.26 2.54 -25.85
N GLU A 293 -13.67 3.70 -25.58
CA GLU A 293 -12.48 4.24 -26.23
C GLU A 293 -11.20 3.50 -25.83
N SER A 294 -11.28 2.58 -24.87
CA SER A 294 -10.12 1.84 -24.35
C SER A 294 -9.74 0.62 -25.19
N LYS A 295 -10.55 0.23 -26.18
CA LYS A 295 -10.39 -1.05 -26.92
C LYS A 295 -8.98 -1.25 -27.48
N ASP A 296 -8.44 -0.24 -28.16
CA ASP A 296 -7.13 -0.34 -28.80
C ASP A 296 -6.00 -0.42 -27.77
N PHE A 297 -6.14 0.33 -26.65
CA PHE A 297 -5.21 0.25 -25.52
C PHE A 297 -5.17 -1.17 -24.94
N PHE A 298 -6.33 -1.76 -24.66
CA PHE A 298 -6.43 -3.09 -24.10
C PHE A 298 -5.96 -4.18 -25.06
N ALA A 299 -6.24 -4.04 -26.37
CA ALA A 299 -5.73 -4.96 -27.38
C ALA A 299 -4.20 -4.98 -27.40
N GLN A 300 -3.58 -3.82 -27.31
CA GLN A 300 -2.12 -3.69 -27.22
C GLN A 300 -1.57 -4.27 -25.89
N TRP A 301 -2.20 -3.93 -24.77
CA TRP A 301 -1.82 -4.46 -23.45
C TRP A 301 -1.92 -5.99 -23.41
N HIS A 302 -3.03 -6.54 -23.94
CA HIS A 302 -3.22 -7.99 -24.08
C HIS A 302 -2.11 -8.64 -24.90
N GLN A 303 -1.80 -8.08 -26.07
CA GLN A 303 -0.76 -8.60 -26.94
C GLN A 303 0.61 -8.65 -26.21
N TYR A 304 0.96 -7.59 -25.49
CA TYR A 304 2.23 -7.54 -24.75
C TYR A 304 2.24 -8.50 -23.58
N THR A 305 1.14 -8.60 -22.82
CA THR A 305 1.01 -9.54 -21.72
C THR A 305 1.13 -10.98 -22.18
N LEU A 306 0.48 -11.37 -23.30
CA LEU A 306 0.63 -12.69 -23.87
C LEU A 306 2.07 -12.98 -24.36
N ALA A 307 2.72 -12.00 -24.94
CA ALA A 307 4.11 -12.16 -25.38
C ALA A 307 5.06 -12.42 -24.19
N GLU A 308 4.82 -11.79 -23.05
CA GLU A 308 5.60 -12.05 -21.82
C GLU A 308 5.24 -13.39 -21.17
N ILE A 309 3.96 -13.78 -21.17
CA ILE A 309 3.52 -15.13 -20.74
C ILE A 309 4.24 -16.20 -21.55
N ALA A 310 4.27 -16.06 -22.88
CA ALA A 310 4.90 -17.04 -23.78
C ALA A 310 6.41 -17.19 -23.56
N LYS A 311 7.09 -16.16 -23.03
CA LYS A 311 8.50 -16.23 -22.65
C LYS A 311 8.74 -16.98 -21.32
N GLY A 312 7.69 -17.30 -20.59
CA GLY A 312 7.76 -17.99 -19.30
C GLY A 312 8.25 -17.12 -18.13
N TYR A 313 8.29 -15.80 -18.31
CA TYR A 313 8.78 -14.86 -17.29
C TYR A 313 7.68 -14.31 -16.40
N ILE A 314 6.42 -14.29 -16.83
CA ILE A 314 5.32 -13.74 -16.04
C ILE A 314 5.08 -14.55 -14.78
N LYS A 315 5.39 -13.95 -13.65
CA LYS A 315 4.95 -14.34 -12.31
C LYS A 315 3.68 -13.55 -11.97
N PRO A 316 2.95 -13.91 -10.91
CA PRO A 316 1.90 -13.04 -10.38
C PRO A 316 2.39 -11.61 -10.26
N TYR A 317 1.60 -10.63 -10.68
CA TYR A 317 1.85 -9.17 -10.66
C TYR A 317 2.72 -8.59 -11.81
N ASP A 318 3.03 -9.35 -12.86
CA ASP A 318 3.91 -8.85 -13.92
C ASP A 318 3.16 -8.15 -15.09
N ASP A 319 1.82 -8.15 -15.08
CA ASP A 319 0.94 -7.39 -15.97
C ASP A 319 1.21 -5.88 -15.90
N GLN A 320 1.56 -5.38 -14.74
CA GLN A 320 1.82 -3.95 -14.52
C GLN A 320 3.02 -3.43 -15.33
N ALA A 321 4.01 -4.26 -15.62
CA ALA A 321 5.12 -3.87 -16.48
C ALA A 321 4.64 -3.61 -17.92
N THR A 322 3.75 -4.44 -18.45
CA THR A 322 3.17 -4.28 -19.78
C THR A 322 2.14 -3.15 -19.83
N LEU A 323 1.38 -2.92 -18.76
CA LEU A 323 0.53 -1.74 -18.58
C LEU A 323 1.35 -0.45 -18.67
N ALA A 324 2.47 -0.38 -17.96
CA ALA A 324 3.37 0.77 -18.02
C ALA A 324 3.90 1.03 -19.43
N VAL A 325 4.29 -0.02 -20.15
CA VAL A 325 4.72 0.09 -21.56
C VAL A 325 3.65 0.72 -22.43
N CYS A 326 2.39 0.24 -22.30
CA CYS A 326 1.28 0.80 -23.08
C CYS A 326 1.03 2.27 -22.75
N MET A 327 1.08 2.66 -21.46
CA MET A 327 0.93 4.05 -21.04
C MET A 327 2.02 4.95 -21.63
N TRP A 328 3.28 4.51 -21.62
CA TRP A 328 4.40 5.26 -22.18
C TRP A 328 4.32 5.39 -23.70
N GLN A 329 3.88 4.35 -24.40
CA GLN A 329 3.73 4.40 -25.86
C GLN A 329 2.61 5.33 -26.30
N GLN A 330 1.60 5.52 -25.46
CA GLN A 330 0.47 6.41 -25.74
C GLN A 330 0.64 7.83 -25.14
N GLY A 331 1.75 8.11 -24.47
CA GLY A 331 2.06 9.42 -23.92
C GLY A 331 1.16 9.84 -22.75
N ILE A 332 0.59 8.86 -22.03
CA ILE A 332 -0.31 9.10 -20.88
C ILE A 332 0.32 8.73 -19.53
N GLU A 333 1.59 8.43 -19.50
CA GLU A 333 2.32 7.98 -18.31
C GLU A 333 2.29 8.98 -17.15
N ASN A 334 2.14 10.28 -17.45
CA ASN A 334 2.07 11.37 -16.46
C ASN A 334 0.69 12.04 -16.38
N SER A 335 -0.31 11.52 -17.09
CA SER A 335 -1.68 12.01 -17.09
C SER A 335 -2.65 10.91 -16.66
N ASN A 336 -3.95 11.17 -16.72
CA ASN A 336 -5.00 10.21 -16.41
C ASN A 336 -4.80 9.55 -15.04
N ILE A 337 -4.59 10.38 -14.01
CA ILE A 337 -4.28 9.93 -12.66
C ILE A 337 -5.59 9.85 -11.86
N LEU A 338 -5.88 8.65 -11.36
CA LEU A 338 -6.95 8.43 -10.40
C LEU A 338 -6.51 8.95 -9.03
N PRO A 339 -7.32 9.78 -8.33
CA PRO A 339 -7.01 10.22 -6.98
C PRO A 339 -6.82 9.05 -6.01
N GLU A 340 -5.91 9.22 -5.06
CA GLU A 340 -5.56 8.20 -4.06
C GLU A 340 -6.75 7.73 -3.21
N ASP A 341 -7.74 8.58 -2.99
CA ASP A 341 -8.97 8.22 -2.26
C ASP A 341 -9.73 7.05 -2.92
N PHE A 342 -9.52 6.82 -4.20
CA PHE A 342 -10.11 5.71 -4.96
C PHE A 342 -9.18 4.51 -5.16
N ASN A 343 -7.98 4.54 -4.62
CA ASN A 343 -7.09 3.38 -4.52
C ASN A 343 -6.07 3.60 -3.40
N PHE A 344 -6.54 3.59 -2.16
CA PHE A 344 -5.67 3.68 -1.01
C PHE A 344 -5.01 2.30 -0.76
N ILE A 345 -3.79 2.15 -1.24
CA ILE A 345 -3.03 0.91 -1.08
C ILE A 345 -2.57 0.79 0.38
N ALA A 346 -3.23 -0.10 1.11
CA ALA A 346 -2.94 -0.43 2.49
C ALA A 346 -2.01 -1.64 2.52
N ASP A 347 -0.72 -1.40 2.64
CA ASP A 347 0.30 -2.44 2.72
C ASP A 347 0.71 -2.69 4.17
N HIS A 348 0.46 -3.90 4.69
CA HIS A 348 0.85 -4.30 6.04
C HIS A 348 2.37 -4.23 6.27
N GLY A 349 3.18 -4.43 5.25
CA GLY A 349 4.63 -4.29 5.31
C GLY A 349 5.08 -2.84 5.56
N ASN A 350 4.28 -1.86 5.15
CA ASN A 350 4.57 -0.43 5.32
C ASN A 350 4.03 0.12 6.65
N LYS A 351 4.87 0.18 7.66
CA LYS A 351 4.49 0.67 9.00
C LYS A 351 4.18 2.18 9.08
N SER A 352 4.38 2.92 8.01
CA SER A 352 3.94 4.32 7.93
C SER A 352 2.45 4.45 7.61
N ILE A 353 1.80 3.39 7.14
CA ILE A 353 0.37 3.32 6.86
C ILE A 353 -0.35 2.81 8.10
N GLY A 354 -1.39 3.49 8.52
CA GLY A 354 -2.17 3.11 9.69
C GLY A 354 -3.57 3.70 9.69
N TYR A 355 -4.37 3.26 10.65
CA TYR A 355 -5.71 3.77 10.91
C TYR A 355 -5.85 4.20 12.38
N CYS A 356 -6.55 5.30 12.59
CA CYS A 356 -6.96 5.75 13.93
C CYS A 356 -8.41 6.23 13.86
N SER A 357 -9.25 5.77 14.78
CA SER A 357 -10.69 6.09 14.80
C SER A 357 -10.99 7.60 14.84
N THR A 358 -10.12 8.40 15.44
CA THR A 358 -10.25 9.86 15.53
C THR A 358 -9.73 10.60 14.32
N ARG A 359 -8.75 10.05 13.59
CA ARG A 359 -8.08 10.71 12.45
C ARG A 359 -8.38 10.07 11.10
N GLY A 360 -8.84 8.82 11.06
CA GLY A 360 -9.01 8.05 9.84
C GLY A 360 -7.70 7.38 9.37
N TYR A 361 -7.56 7.19 8.07
CA TYR A 361 -6.40 6.55 7.46
C TYR A 361 -5.27 7.54 7.24
N THR A 362 -4.04 7.10 7.48
CA THR A 362 -2.83 7.94 7.33
C THR A 362 -1.72 7.14 6.64
N ARG A 363 -0.91 7.81 5.83
CA ARG A 363 0.30 7.22 5.22
C ARG A 363 1.57 7.44 6.04
N ASN A 364 1.52 8.33 7.03
CA ASN A 364 2.53 8.44 8.08
C ASN A 364 1.89 9.09 9.31
N ALA A 365 2.56 9.00 10.45
CA ALA A 365 2.03 9.48 11.72
C ALA A 365 1.72 11.01 11.75
N PHE A 366 2.27 11.77 10.79
CA PHE A 366 2.11 13.21 10.67
C PHE A 366 1.29 13.62 9.45
N ALA A 367 0.95 12.68 8.57
CA ALA A 367 0.16 12.99 7.39
C ALA A 367 -1.24 13.46 7.76
N THR A 368 -1.75 14.34 6.92
CA THR A 368 -3.17 14.68 6.94
C THR A 368 -3.99 13.41 6.79
N SER A 369 -5.01 13.25 7.63
CA SER A 369 -5.92 12.11 7.52
C SER A 369 -6.62 12.13 6.17
N CYS A 370 -6.75 10.98 5.53
CA CYS A 370 -7.58 10.78 4.36
C CYS A 370 -8.79 9.92 4.69
N LYS A 371 -9.81 10.01 3.85
CA LYS A 371 -11.03 9.21 3.94
C LYS A 371 -11.23 8.52 2.59
N PRO A 372 -10.48 7.44 2.33
CA PRO A 372 -10.58 6.73 1.06
C PRO A 372 -11.98 6.20 0.84
N ALA A 373 -12.37 6.09 -0.42
CA ALA A 373 -13.57 5.40 -0.85
C ALA A 373 -13.31 3.91 -1.04
N LEU A 374 -12.12 3.58 -1.54
CA LEU A 374 -11.64 2.22 -1.76
C LEU A 374 -10.34 1.98 -1.00
N LEU A 375 -10.28 0.87 -0.28
CA LEU A 375 -9.07 0.33 0.35
C LEU A 375 -8.60 -0.87 -0.47
N HIS A 376 -7.38 -0.81 -0.98
CA HIS A 376 -6.70 -1.93 -1.61
C HIS A 376 -5.85 -2.62 -0.53
N VAL A 377 -6.31 -3.75 -0.01
CA VAL A 377 -5.74 -4.43 1.15
C VAL A 377 -4.61 -5.34 0.71
N TYR A 378 -3.44 -4.76 0.53
CA TYR A 378 -2.25 -5.46 0.06
C TYR A 378 -1.50 -6.15 1.19
N ASN A 379 -1.21 -7.43 1.05
CA ASN A 379 -0.66 -8.33 2.06
C ASN A 379 -1.53 -8.43 3.34
N GLU A 380 -1.47 -9.57 4.01
CA GLU A 380 -2.14 -9.79 5.30
C GLU A 380 -3.68 -9.57 5.28
N TRP A 381 -4.34 -9.95 4.18
CA TRP A 381 -5.78 -10.02 4.11
C TRP A 381 -6.34 -10.84 5.29
N GLY A 382 -7.32 -10.31 5.98
CA GLY A 382 -7.94 -11.00 7.13
C GLY A 382 -7.16 -10.90 8.44
N ASN A 383 -6.02 -10.21 8.49
CA ASN A 383 -5.21 -10.09 9.71
C ASN A 383 -5.93 -9.30 10.80
N GLN A 384 -6.44 -10.03 11.81
CA GLN A 384 -7.19 -9.47 12.93
C GLN A 384 -6.37 -8.55 13.84
N SER A 385 -5.04 -8.58 13.77
CA SER A 385 -4.18 -7.70 14.58
C SER A 385 -3.86 -6.37 13.90
N TRP A 386 -4.27 -6.20 12.62
CA TRP A 386 -4.01 -5.01 11.84
C TRP A 386 -5.14 -3.98 12.00
N ASP A 387 -4.80 -2.76 12.41
CA ASP A 387 -5.75 -1.68 12.67
C ASP A 387 -6.60 -1.31 11.43
N ILE A 388 -5.98 -1.34 10.23
CA ILE A 388 -6.71 -1.12 8.97
C ILE A 388 -7.74 -2.23 8.73
N TRP A 389 -7.39 -3.50 8.95
CA TRP A 389 -8.35 -4.58 8.82
C TRP A 389 -9.48 -4.47 9.86
N GLN A 390 -9.16 -4.09 11.09
CA GLN A 390 -10.18 -3.83 12.10
C GLN A 390 -11.14 -2.71 11.68
N SER A 391 -10.64 -1.65 11.03
CA SER A 391 -11.49 -0.56 10.53
C SER A 391 -12.44 -1.02 9.41
N VAL A 392 -12.02 -1.95 8.54
CA VAL A 392 -12.90 -2.60 7.55
C VAL A 392 -14.01 -3.37 8.24
N LEU A 393 -13.66 -4.20 9.25
CA LEU A 393 -14.65 -4.96 10.01
C LEU A 393 -15.63 -4.07 10.79
N GLU A 394 -15.15 -2.99 11.39
CA GLU A 394 -16.00 -1.99 12.07
C GLU A 394 -16.96 -1.32 11.09
N THR A 395 -16.46 -0.92 9.92
CA THR A 395 -17.29 -0.37 8.85
C THR A 395 -18.37 -1.36 8.43
N GLY A 396 -18.03 -2.62 8.25
CA GLY A 396 -18.97 -3.66 7.87
C GLY A 396 -20.04 -3.90 8.93
N ARG A 397 -19.68 -3.91 10.22
CA ARG A 397 -20.65 -4.08 11.34
C ARG A 397 -21.57 -2.87 11.49
N LYS A 398 -20.99 -1.67 11.44
CA LYS A 398 -21.73 -0.41 11.56
C LYS A 398 -22.81 -0.26 10.49
N ASN A 399 -22.54 -0.74 9.29
CA ASN A 399 -23.46 -0.65 8.14
C ASN A 399 -24.30 -1.91 7.95
N GLY A 400 -24.25 -2.90 8.86
CA GLY A 400 -25.04 -4.14 8.76
C GLY A 400 -24.60 -5.08 7.63
N ILE A 401 -23.44 -4.85 7.02
CA ILE A 401 -22.86 -5.71 5.98
C ILE A 401 -22.34 -7.01 6.57
N LEU A 402 -21.80 -6.91 7.79
CA LEU A 402 -21.25 -8.01 8.55
C LEU A 402 -22.06 -8.23 9.85
N PRO A 403 -22.22 -9.47 10.33
CA PRO A 403 -22.91 -9.73 11.56
C PRO A 403 -22.18 -9.13 12.77
N THR A 404 -22.94 -8.72 13.79
CA THR A 404 -22.41 -8.07 15.00
C THR A 404 -21.62 -9.00 15.91
N ASN A 405 -21.89 -10.32 15.87
CA ASN A 405 -21.22 -11.34 16.69
C ASN A 405 -20.21 -12.15 15.85
N THR A 406 -18.93 -11.89 16.05
CA THR A 406 -17.84 -12.49 15.26
C THR A 406 -16.86 -13.30 16.08
N LYS A 407 -17.29 -14.44 16.62
CA LYS A 407 -16.31 -15.46 17.08
C LYS A 407 -15.76 -16.36 15.94
N ASN A 408 -16.21 -16.22 14.68
CA ASN A 408 -15.99 -17.21 13.62
C ASN A 408 -15.47 -16.66 12.28
N TYR A 409 -14.82 -15.48 12.21
CA TYR A 409 -14.20 -15.02 10.92
C TYR A 409 -12.85 -15.69 10.60
N ASN A 410 -12.37 -16.63 11.42
CA ASN A 410 -11.14 -17.40 11.13
C ASN A 410 -11.35 -18.51 10.08
N LYS A 411 -12.45 -18.50 9.32
CA LYS A 411 -12.79 -19.53 8.31
C LYS A 411 -13.31 -18.95 6.97
N LEU A 412 -13.06 -17.66 6.71
CA LEU A 412 -13.32 -17.09 5.38
C LEU A 412 -12.04 -17.10 4.56
#